data_38ada4f798868b99412b4250ed633e57
#
_entry.id   38ada4f798868b99412b4250ed633e57
#
_cell.length_a   1.000
_cell.length_b   1.000
_cell.length_c   1.000
_cell.angle_alpha   90.00
_cell.angle_beta   90.00
_cell.angle_gamma   90.00
#
_symmetry.space_group_name_H-M   'P 1'
#
loop_
_entity.id
_entity.type
_entity.pdbx_description
1 polymer ?
#
loop_
_entity_poly.entity_id
_entity_poly.type
_entity_poly.pdbx_seq_one_letter_code
_entity_poly.pdbx_strand_id
1 'polypeptide(L)'
;ASEMFELSEVNIQKLVGEIEKECSMEMEEKKITTEVALPGNPTIYGNYSLLYSIFRNLYDNAIAYAGEGIHITVSCYKEDPKFYYFSFSDNGVGVSEEHVNRIFERFYRVDKGRSRKVGGTGLGLSIVKNGVNFHKGQISAKSGLGKGMTFFFTLKKKI
;
A
#
# COMPACT_ATOMS: atom_id res chain seq x y z
N ALA A 1 -6.00 -25.98 -1.42
CA ALA A 1 -5.25 -25.03 -0.61
C ALA A 1 -3.99 -24.54 -1.33
N SER A 2 -3.24 -25.42 -1.97
CA SER A 2 -2.04 -25.00 -2.71
C SER A 2 -2.36 -24.09 -3.91
N GLU A 3 -3.54 -24.25 -4.49
CA GLU A 3 -4.00 -23.42 -5.61
C GLU A 3 -4.18 -21.96 -5.24
N MET A 4 -4.52 -21.68 -3.98
CA MET A 4 -4.67 -20.32 -3.48
C MET A 4 -3.36 -19.56 -3.45
N PHE A 5 -2.23 -20.26 -3.53
CA PHE A 5 -0.90 -19.69 -3.41
C PHE A 5 -0.06 -19.94 -4.65
N GLU A 6 -0.72 -19.91 -5.83
CA GLU A 6 0.01 -20.01 -7.09
C GLU A 6 1.06 -18.91 -7.18
N LEU A 7 2.25 -19.31 -7.64
CA LEU A 7 3.36 -18.40 -7.81
C LEU A 7 3.60 -18.13 -9.29
N SER A 8 3.85 -16.89 -9.63
CA SER A 8 4.17 -16.49 -11.00
C SER A 8 5.04 -15.24 -10.97
N GLU A 9 5.64 -14.92 -12.10
CA GLU A 9 6.37 -13.67 -12.23
C GLU A 9 5.38 -12.51 -12.33
N VAL A 10 5.53 -11.53 -11.45
CA VAL A 10 4.65 -10.37 -11.40
C VAL A 10 5.46 -9.11 -11.60
N ASN A 11 5.17 -8.39 -12.67
CA ASN A 11 5.78 -7.10 -12.96
C ASN A 11 5.06 -6.04 -12.12
N ILE A 12 5.77 -5.44 -11.18
CA ILE A 12 5.16 -4.50 -10.22
C ILE A 12 4.71 -3.21 -10.91
N GLN A 13 5.48 -2.70 -11.85
CA GLN A 13 5.08 -1.48 -12.56
C GLN A 13 3.76 -1.67 -13.31
N LYS A 14 3.61 -2.81 -13.97
CA LYS A 14 2.38 -3.13 -14.68
C LYS A 14 1.21 -3.28 -13.73
N LEU A 15 1.42 -3.96 -12.61
CA LEU A 15 0.39 -4.15 -11.58
C LEU A 15 -0.08 -2.82 -11.00
N VAL A 16 0.85 -1.95 -10.64
CA VAL A 16 0.54 -0.62 -10.10
C VAL A 16 -0.20 0.22 -11.15
N GLY A 17 0.23 0.14 -12.42
CA GLY A 17 -0.44 0.85 -13.51
C GLY A 17 -1.89 0.43 -13.67
N GLU A 18 -2.19 -0.85 -13.54
CA GLU A 18 -3.55 -1.37 -13.60
C GLU A 18 -4.39 -0.85 -12.44
N ILE A 19 -3.82 -0.82 -11.24
CA ILE A 19 -4.51 -0.29 -10.05
C ILE A 19 -4.82 1.20 -10.23
N GLU A 20 -3.88 1.98 -10.75
CA GLU A 20 -4.12 3.41 -10.99
C GLU A 20 -5.24 3.65 -11.99
N LYS A 21 -5.34 2.82 -13.00
CA LYS A 21 -6.46 2.88 -13.94
C LYS A 21 -7.78 2.59 -13.23
N GLU A 22 -7.81 1.57 -12.41
CA GLU A 22 -9.02 1.17 -11.68
C GLU A 22 -9.48 2.25 -10.70
N CYS A 23 -8.55 2.98 -10.11
CA CYS A 23 -8.84 4.02 -9.14
C CYS A 23 -8.96 5.42 -9.75
N SER A 24 -8.80 5.54 -11.07
CA SER A 24 -8.65 6.84 -11.72
C SER A 24 -9.84 7.79 -11.50
N MET A 25 -11.06 7.30 -11.53
CA MET A 25 -12.24 8.15 -11.31
C MET A 25 -12.30 8.72 -9.91
N GLU A 26 -12.06 7.86 -8.91
CA GLU A 26 -12.06 8.29 -7.51
C GLU A 26 -10.95 9.29 -7.23
N MET A 27 -9.76 9.04 -7.78
CA MET A 27 -8.64 9.95 -7.62
C MET A 27 -8.91 11.30 -8.29
N GLU A 28 -9.51 11.28 -9.48
CA GLU A 28 -9.85 12.51 -10.19
C GLU A 28 -10.87 13.34 -9.39
N GLU A 29 -11.92 12.69 -8.88
CA GLU A 29 -12.94 13.34 -8.06
C GLU A 29 -12.33 14.02 -6.83
N LYS A 30 -11.35 13.42 -6.22
CA LYS A 30 -10.68 13.96 -5.03
C LYS A 30 -9.45 14.80 -5.36
N LYS A 31 -9.19 15.03 -6.63
CA LYS A 31 -8.03 15.83 -7.09
C LYS A 31 -6.71 15.26 -6.60
N ILE A 32 -6.60 13.93 -6.58
CA ILE A 32 -5.40 13.22 -6.17
C ILE A 32 -4.48 13.03 -7.39
N THR A 33 -3.21 13.40 -7.23
CA THR A 33 -2.20 13.17 -8.25
C THR A 33 -1.25 12.07 -7.78
N THR A 34 -0.57 11.41 -8.73
CA THR A 34 0.32 10.29 -8.40
C THR A 34 1.64 10.37 -9.15
N GLU A 35 2.66 9.80 -8.55
CA GLU A 35 3.96 9.62 -9.18
C GLU A 35 4.44 8.19 -8.87
N VAL A 36 4.83 7.45 -9.92
CA VAL A 36 5.31 6.07 -9.78
C VAL A 36 6.74 6.00 -10.29
N ALA A 37 7.67 5.69 -9.40
CA ALA A 37 9.10 5.59 -9.72
C ALA A 37 9.59 4.19 -9.32
N LEU A 38 9.62 3.27 -10.27
CA LEU A 38 10.01 1.88 -10.08
C LEU A 38 11.21 1.52 -10.96
N PRO A 39 12.38 2.14 -10.69
CA PRO A 39 13.56 1.88 -11.50
C PRO A 39 13.98 0.41 -11.38
N GLY A 40 14.60 -0.11 -12.44
CA GLY A 40 15.01 -1.50 -12.47
C GLY A 40 13.91 -2.48 -12.79
N ASN A 41 12.70 -1.98 -13.07
CA ASN A 41 11.55 -2.81 -13.46
C ASN A 41 11.34 -3.97 -12.49
N PRO A 42 11.03 -3.70 -11.20
CA PRO A 42 10.95 -4.77 -10.21
C PRO A 42 9.94 -5.85 -10.59
N THR A 43 10.42 -7.08 -10.58
CA THR A 43 9.64 -8.26 -10.93
C THR A 43 9.79 -9.27 -9.79
N ILE A 44 8.66 -9.75 -9.30
CA ILE A 44 8.64 -10.65 -8.14
C ILE A 44 8.02 -11.98 -8.55
N TYR A 45 8.72 -13.06 -8.25
CA TYR A 45 8.14 -14.40 -8.36
C TYR A 45 7.38 -14.66 -7.07
N GLY A 46 6.08 -14.41 -7.10
CA GLY A 46 5.23 -14.48 -5.92
C GLY A 46 3.77 -14.72 -6.30
N ASN A 47 2.87 -14.39 -5.39
CA ASN A 47 1.44 -14.58 -5.60
C ASN A 47 0.79 -13.29 -6.08
N TYR A 48 0.23 -13.31 -7.29
CA TYR A 48 -0.36 -12.13 -7.90
C TYR A 48 -1.46 -11.50 -7.03
N SER A 49 -2.39 -12.31 -6.55
CA SER A 49 -3.53 -11.80 -5.76
C SER A 49 -3.08 -11.09 -4.48
N LEU A 50 -2.09 -11.65 -3.80
CA LEU A 50 -1.56 -11.03 -2.58
C LEU A 50 -0.77 -9.77 -2.89
N LEU A 51 0.04 -9.79 -3.95
CA LEU A 51 0.77 -8.59 -4.37
C LEU A 51 -0.20 -7.48 -4.79
N TYR A 52 -1.24 -7.83 -5.55
CA TYR A 52 -2.29 -6.89 -5.92
C TYR A 52 -2.95 -6.29 -4.66
N SER A 53 -3.30 -7.14 -3.69
CA SER A 53 -3.95 -6.68 -2.46
C SER A 53 -3.07 -5.73 -1.64
N ILE A 54 -1.75 -5.95 -1.63
CA ILE A 54 -0.83 -5.03 -0.96
C ILE A 54 -1.01 -3.62 -1.53
N PHE A 55 -0.78 -3.47 -2.83
CA PHE A 55 -0.81 -2.15 -3.46
C PHE A 55 -2.21 -1.56 -3.51
N ARG A 56 -3.22 -2.38 -3.84
CA ARG A 56 -4.59 -1.90 -3.91
C ARG A 56 -5.08 -1.35 -2.58
N ASN A 57 -4.81 -2.04 -1.48
CA ASN A 57 -5.24 -1.56 -0.16
C ASN A 57 -4.49 -0.30 0.26
N LEU A 58 -3.23 -0.13 -0.16
CA LEU A 58 -2.52 1.12 0.11
C LEU A 58 -3.15 2.29 -0.65
N TYR A 59 -3.52 2.10 -1.92
CA TYR A 59 -4.24 3.12 -2.68
C TYR A 59 -5.60 3.42 -2.05
N ASP A 60 -6.38 2.37 -1.76
CA ASP A 60 -7.71 2.55 -1.17
C ASP A 60 -7.64 3.31 0.16
N ASN A 61 -6.64 3.01 0.98
CA ASN A 61 -6.44 3.69 2.25
C ASN A 61 -6.13 5.18 2.04
N ALA A 62 -5.25 5.51 1.12
CA ALA A 62 -4.92 6.91 0.83
C ALA A 62 -6.13 7.66 0.26
N ILE A 63 -6.85 7.05 -0.68
CA ILE A 63 -8.04 7.66 -1.28
C ILE A 63 -9.10 7.92 -0.22
N ALA A 64 -9.31 6.98 0.70
CA ALA A 64 -10.35 7.10 1.72
C ALA A 64 -10.00 8.11 2.82
N TYR A 65 -8.74 8.17 3.24
CA TYR A 65 -8.39 8.84 4.50
C TYR A 65 -7.42 10.00 4.40
N ALA A 66 -6.63 10.12 3.34
CA ALA A 66 -5.59 11.15 3.28
C ALA A 66 -6.10 12.56 3.01
N GLY A 67 -7.25 12.69 2.36
CA GLY A 67 -7.87 13.98 2.06
C GLY A 67 -7.91 14.29 0.57
N GLU A 68 -8.45 15.47 0.23
CA GLU A 68 -8.52 15.92 -1.14
C GLU A 68 -7.23 16.64 -1.56
N GLY A 69 -6.95 16.64 -2.85
CA GLY A 69 -5.83 17.38 -3.42
C GLY A 69 -4.47 16.87 -3.03
N ILE A 70 -4.39 15.64 -2.51
CA ILE A 70 -3.13 15.06 -2.06
C ILE A 70 -2.34 14.48 -3.22
N HIS A 71 -1.08 14.19 -2.95
CA HIS A 71 -0.18 13.53 -3.90
C HIS A 71 0.30 12.20 -3.33
N ILE A 72 0.20 11.15 -4.14
CA ILE A 72 0.67 9.80 -3.78
C ILE A 72 1.96 9.51 -4.54
N THR A 73 2.97 9.02 -3.84
CA THR A 73 4.22 8.60 -4.45
C THR A 73 4.47 7.12 -4.16
N VAL A 74 4.69 6.34 -5.22
CA VAL A 74 5.06 4.93 -5.12
C VAL A 74 6.47 4.79 -5.65
N SER A 75 7.37 4.20 -4.87
CA SER A 75 8.74 4.06 -5.33
C SER A 75 9.37 2.73 -4.91
N CYS A 76 10.32 2.27 -5.72
CA CYS A 76 11.26 1.24 -5.31
C CYS A 76 12.59 1.96 -5.15
N TYR A 77 12.99 2.23 -3.91
CA TYR A 77 14.13 3.11 -3.63
C TYR A 77 15.45 2.35 -3.44
N LYS A 78 15.37 1.03 -3.38
CA LYS A 78 16.56 0.21 -3.17
C LYS A 78 16.25 -1.23 -3.58
N GLU A 79 17.28 -1.96 -3.98
CA GLU A 79 17.21 -3.41 -4.10
C GLU A 79 18.54 -4.02 -3.67
N ASP A 80 18.47 -5.23 -3.14
CA ASP A 80 19.63 -6.06 -2.88
C ASP A 80 19.43 -7.39 -3.61
N PRO A 81 20.34 -8.38 -3.51
CA PRO A 81 20.18 -9.63 -4.24
C PRO A 81 18.89 -10.39 -3.94
N LYS A 82 18.30 -10.18 -2.76
CA LYS A 82 17.14 -10.95 -2.31
C LYS A 82 15.85 -10.15 -2.27
N PHE A 83 15.89 -8.84 -2.08
CA PHE A 83 14.72 -8.02 -1.81
C PHE A 83 14.65 -6.78 -2.67
N TYR A 84 13.41 -6.34 -2.95
CA TYR A 84 13.10 -4.98 -3.37
C TYR A 84 12.57 -4.20 -2.16
N TYR A 85 12.91 -2.92 -2.08
CA TYR A 85 12.51 -2.02 -1.00
C TYR A 85 11.59 -0.95 -1.58
N PHE A 86 10.35 -0.95 -1.12
CA PHE A 86 9.31 -0.06 -1.63
C PHE A 86 8.90 0.97 -0.60
N SER A 87 8.45 2.13 -1.09
CA SER A 87 7.72 3.07 -0.28
C SER A 87 6.43 3.47 -0.98
N PHE A 88 5.39 3.71 -0.18
CA PHE A 88 4.11 4.22 -0.64
C PHE A 88 3.77 5.38 0.30
N SER A 89 3.74 6.60 -0.22
CA SER A 89 3.51 7.76 0.63
C SER A 89 2.45 8.69 0.08
N ASP A 90 1.79 9.40 0.99
CA ASP A 90 0.91 10.51 0.65
C ASP A 90 1.29 11.71 1.49
N ASN A 91 0.87 12.90 1.04
CA ASN A 91 1.10 14.15 1.75
C ASN A 91 -0.17 14.66 2.43
N GLY A 92 -1.03 13.74 2.86
CA GLY A 92 -2.32 14.06 3.44
C GLY A 92 -2.31 14.36 4.93
N VAL A 93 -3.45 14.11 5.57
CA VAL A 93 -3.66 14.47 6.98
C VAL A 93 -2.82 13.66 7.96
N GLY A 94 -2.41 12.46 7.58
CA GLY A 94 -1.64 11.59 8.46
C GLY A 94 -2.43 11.14 9.68
N VAL A 95 -1.73 10.44 10.59
CA VAL A 95 -2.28 10.02 11.88
C VAL A 95 -1.27 10.37 12.98
N SER A 96 -1.75 10.53 14.22
CA SER A 96 -0.86 10.80 15.34
C SER A 96 0.03 9.58 15.62
N GLU A 97 1.19 9.84 16.21
CA GLU A 97 2.18 8.80 16.48
C GLU A 97 1.63 7.65 17.33
N GLU A 98 0.68 7.94 18.21
CA GLU A 98 0.07 6.92 19.07
C GLU A 98 -0.65 5.83 18.28
N HIS A 99 -1.12 6.13 17.07
CA HIS A 99 -1.84 5.17 16.22
C HIS A 99 -0.94 4.39 15.28
N VAL A 100 0.24 4.93 14.94
CA VAL A 100 1.09 4.36 13.88
C VAL A 100 1.43 2.89 14.11
N ASN A 101 1.69 2.50 15.35
CA ASN A 101 2.06 1.12 15.66
C ASN A 101 0.87 0.16 15.63
N ARG A 102 -0.36 0.67 15.60
CA ARG A 102 -1.58 -0.14 15.68
C ARG A 102 -2.35 -0.22 14.37
N ILE A 103 -1.99 0.58 13.37
CA ILE A 103 -2.79 0.68 12.13
C ILE A 103 -2.86 -0.63 11.35
N PHE A 104 -1.93 -1.58 11.58
CA PHE A 104 -1.94 -2.88 10.93
C PHE A 104 -2.78 -3.93 11.68
N GLU A 105 -3.29 -3.60 12.87
CA GLU A 105 -4.16 -4.51 13.64
C GLU A 105 -5.51 -4.62 12.95
N ARG A 106 -6.05 -5.83 12.92
CA ARG A 106 -7.39 -6.05 12.34
C ARG A 106 -8.42 -5.23 13.09
N PHE A 107 -9.30 -4.58 12.35
CA PHE A 107 -10.40 -3.75 12.87
C PHE A 107 -9.97 -2.49 13.61
N TYR A 108 -8.66 -2.19 13.68
CA TYR A 108 -8.22 -0.94 14.30
C TYR A 108 -8.62 0.23 13.42
N ARG A 109 -9.19 1.25 14.04
CA ARG A 109 -9.60 2.49 13.35
C ARG A 109 -9.19 3.69 14.20
N VAL A 110 -8.59 4.67 13.54
CA VAL A 110 -8.19 5.91 14.19
C VAL A 110 -9.42 6.74 14.57
N ASP A 111 -10.42 6.79 13.68
CA ASP A 111 -11.68 7.51 13.87
C ASP A 111 -12.83 6.61 13.45
N LYS A 112 -13.48 5.97 14.41
CA LYS A 112 -14.55 5.01 14.14
C LYS A 112 -15.75 5.61 13.43
N GLY A 113 -16.16 6.82 13.80
CA GLY A 113 -17.28 7.49 13.17
C GLY A 113 -16.98 7.87 11.72
N ARG A 114 -15.83 8.44 11.49
CA ARG A 114 -15.38 8.84 10.16
C ARG A 114 -15.16 7.63 9.26
N SER A 115 -14.61 6.55 9.82
CA SER A 115 -14.38 5.32 9.07
C SER A 115 -15.66 4.74 8.51
N ARG A 116 -16.76 4.82 9.25
CA ARG A 116 -18.06 4.36 8.77
C ARG A 116 -18.51 5.17 7.55
N LYS A 117 -18.33 6.49 7.58
CA LYS A 117 -18.72 7.36 6.47
C LYS A 117 -17.97 7.06 5.19
N VAL A 118 -16.70 6.72 5.30
CA VAL A 118 -15.88 6.42 4.11
C VAL A 118 -15.83 4.92 3.79
N GLY A 119 -16.58 4.10 4.54
CA GLY A 119 -16.72 2.68 4.24
C GLY A 119 -15.56 1.81 4.70
N GLY A 120 -14.67 2.31 5.55
CA GLY A 120 -13.54 1.53 6.04
C GLY A 120 -13.94 0.40 6.96
N THR A 121 -13.39 -0.80 6.76
CA THR A 121 -13.67 -1.99 7.55
C THR A 121 -12.65 -2.24 8.66
N GLY A 122 -11.48 -1.58 8.59
CA GLY A 122 -10.37 -1.85 9.50
C GLY A 122 -9.56 -3.10 9.13
N LEU A 123 -9.79 -3.66 7.94
CA LEU A 123 -9.09 -4.87 7.48
C LEU A 123 -7.98 -4.58 6.46
N GLY A 124 -8.06 -3.46 5.73
CA GLY A 124 -7.17 -3.19 4.61
C GLY A 124 -5.69 -3.28 4.93
N LEU A 125 -5.25 -2.63 6.00
CA LEU A 125 -3.84 -2.62 6.37
C LEU A 125 -3.36 -3.93 6.97
N SER A 126 -4.24 -4.69 7.63
CA SER A 126 -3.87 -6.03 8.08
C SER A 126 -3.69 -6.98 6.88
N ILE A 127 -4.47 -6.80 5.83
CA ILE A 127 -4.31 -7.55 4.58
C ILE A 127 -2.96 -7.21 3.93
N VAL A 128 -2.58 -5.93 3.94
CA VAL A 128 -1.28 -5.49 3.43
C VAL A 128 -0.16 -6.20 4.20
N LYS A 129 -0.22 -6.18 5.52
CA LYS A 129 0.79 -6.83 6.35
C LYS A 129 0.89 -8.32 6.06
N ASN A 130 -0.25 -9.00 5.95
CA ASN A 130 -0.26 -10.43 5.64
C ASN A 130 0.36 -10.74 4.28
N GLY A 131 0.07 -9.94 3.27
CA GLY A 131 0.66 -10.10 1.95
C GLY A 131 2.17 -9.89 1.94
N VAL A 132 2.63 -8.87 2.66
CA VAL A 132 4.06 -8.60 2.83
C VAL A 132 4.74 -9.75 3.54
N ASN A 133 4.14 -10.25 4.61
CA ASN A 133 4.70 -11.40 5.37
C ASN A 133 4.78 -12.66 4.51
N PHE A 134 3.75 -12.93 3.70
CA PHE A 134 3.77 -14.07 2.77
C PHE A 134 4.98 -14.01 1.85
N HIS A 135 5.34 -12.81 1.40
CA HIS A 135 6.48 -12.58 0.51
C HIS A 135 7.79 -12.36 1.27
N LYS A 136 7.85 -12.81 2.52
CA LYS A 136 9.05 -12.81 3.37
C LYS A 136 9.58 -11.41 3.68
N GLY A 137 8.74 -10.40 3.51
CA GLY A 137 9.12 -9.02 3.75
C GLY A 137 8.69 -8.52 5.12
N GLN A 138 8.91 -7.23 5.31
CA GLN A 138 8.52 -6.51 6.53
C GLN A 138 7.89 -5.19 6.11
N ILE A 139 7.00 -4.67 6.94
CA ILE A 139 6.37 -3.38 6.69
C ILE A 139 6.39 -2.52 7.95
N SER A 140 6.62 -1.23 7.74
CA SER A 140 6.53 -0.23 8.79
C SER A 140 5.87 1.03 8.22
N ALA A 141 5.47 1.93 9.12
CA ALA A 141 4.84 3.17 8.72
C ALA A 141 5.41 4.33 9.50
N LYS A 142 5.43 5.51 8.88
CA LYS A 142 5.75 6.77 9.53
C LYS A 142 4.64 7.76 9.22
N SER A 143 4.22 8.49 10.24
CA SER A 143 3.17 9.50 10.08
C SER A 143 3.25 10.50 11.23
N GLY A 144 2.51 11.58 11.10
CA GLY A 144 2.26 12.58 12.11
C GLY A 144 1.09 13.42 11.62
N LEU A 145 0.36 14.05 12.51
CA LEU A 145 -0.77 14.90 12.12
C LEU A 145 -0.29 15.99 11.18
N GLY A 146 -0.93 16.10 10.01
CA GLY A 146 -0.58 17.06 8.99
C GLY A 146 0.69 16.75 8.20
N LYS A 147 1.30 15.57 8.43
CA LYS A 147 2.57 15.18 7.81
C LYS A 147 2.44 14.02 6.82
N GLY A 148 1.21 13.65 6.46
CA GLY A 148 0.98 12.53 5.57
C GLY A 148 1.29 11.17 6.21
N MET A 149 1.36 10.16 5.36
CA MET A 149 1.64 8.78 5.77
C MET A 149 2.62 8.16 4.79
N THR A 150 3.63 7.49 5.30
CA THR A 150 4.55 6.72 4.45
C THR A 150 4.65 5.29 4.97
N PHE A 151 4.40 4.35 4.06
CA PHE A 151 4.61 2.92 4.31
C PHE A 151 5.91 2.51 3.65
N PHE A 152 6.77 1.82 4.41
CA PHE A 152 7.99 1.22 3.89
C PHE A 152 7.85 -0.29 3.99
N PHE A 153 8.09 -1.00 2.90
CA PHE A 153 7.99 -2.45 2.94
C PHE A 153 8.97 -3.10 1.99
N THR A 154 9.33 -4.33 2.32
CA THR A 154 10.20 -5.14 1.48
C THR A 154 9.43 -6.33 0.96
N LEU A 155 9.79 -6.79 -0.24
CA LEU A 155 9.23 -7.99 -0.83
C LEU A 155 10.40 -8.80 -1.37
N LYS A 156 10.42 -10.09 -1.06
CA LYS A 156 11.47 -10.97 -1.55
C LYS A 156 11.29 -11.18 -3.05
N LYS A 157 12.39 -11.14 -3.80
CA LYS A 157 12.35 -11.27 -5.27
C LYS A 157 11.80 -12.61 -5.72
N LYS A 158 12.06 -13.67 -4.95
CA LYS A 158 11.57 -15.00 -5.24
C LYS A 158 11.34 -15.75 -3.93
N ILE A 159 10.10 -16.07 -3.66
CA ILE A 159 9.73 -16.79 -2.43
C ILE A 159 9.76 -18.31 -2.65
#